data_da67f298876ef63463415f4e071d4385
#
_entry.id   da67f298876ef63463415f4e071d4385
#
_cell.length_a   1.000
_cell.length_b   1.000
_cell.length_c   1.000
_cell.angle_alpha   90.00
_cell.angle_beta   90.00
_cell.angle_gamma   90.00
#
_symmetry.space_group_name_H-M   'P 1'
#
loop_
_entity.id
_entity.type
_entity.pdbx_description
1 polymer ?
#
loop_
_entity_poly.entity_id
_entity_poly.type
_entity_poly.pdbx_seq_one_letter_code
_entity_poly.pdbx_strand_id
1 'polypeptide(L)'
;MSTEVLFITPPFTQLNTPYPATAYLKGFLNTLGVPSKQADLGIEVMLAILSPDGLRHIFEQAEKVDSLSDNALRILRIRTQYLQTIGPVVDFLQDKNPTLAYRISEGDFLPEAGRFEQVEDMDWAFGALGIRDKARYLATLYLEDLGDLITEAIDPHFGFTRYAERLGLSARSFDELQEALQQPNSLVDELLLRLLEEKIQAYRPSSVAFSVPFPGNLYAALKCGQYLKAHHPDIKIWMGGGYPNTELRSLKEPRVFDYVDYIVLDDGEAPVVLLLEHLAGKRPHTELKRTFLRLDGKVTYVNNLAVKDLPQREL
;
A
#
# COMPACT_ATOMS: atom_id res chain seq x y z
N MET A 1 23.33 8.17 -11.50
CA MET A 1 23.79 7.70 -10.17
C MET A 1 22.87 6.55 -9.78
N SER A 2 23.43 5.42 -9.33
CA SER A 2 22.63 4.31 -8.81
C SER A 2 21.96 4.75 -7.49
N THR A 3 20.71 4.38 -7.29
CA THR A 3 20.01 4.58 -6.02
C THR A 3 20.46 3.47 -5.06
N GLU A 4 20.84 3.80 -3.83
CA GLU A 4 21.22 2.79 -2.86
C GLU A 4 19.98 2.18 -2.19
N VAL A 5 18.99 3.02 -1.83
CA VAL A 5 17.76 2.59 -1.17
C VAL A 5 16.53 3.16 -1.87
N LEU A 6 15.56 2.30 -2.16
CA LEU A 6 14.20 2.69 -2.53
C LEU A 6 13.26 2.36 -1.37
N PHE A 7 12.75 3.38 -0.70
CA PHE A 7 11.70 3.25 0.30
C PHE A 7 10.33 3.14 -0.35
N ILE A 8 9.53 2.18 0.09
CA ILE A 8 8.19 1.94 -0.45
C ILE A 8 7.17 1.84 0.69
N THR A 9 6.07 2.58 0.58
CA THR A 9 4.84 2.33 1.33
C THR A 9 3.96 1.42 0.48
N PRO A 10 3.74 0.15 0.88
CA PRO A 10 2.91 -0.78 0.11
C PRO A 10 1.41 -0.52 0.33
N PRO A 11 0.50 -0.95 -0.58
CA PRO A 11 -0.95 -0.87 -0.40
C PRO A 11 -1.47 -1.67 0.80
N PHE A 12 -2.61 -1.36 1.40
CA PHE A 12 -3.27 -0.06 1.40
C PHE A 12 -3.32 0.46 2.81
N THR A 13 -3.16 1.76 2.93
CA THR A 13 -3.39 2.51 4.16
C THR A 13 -4.48 3.55 3.92
N GLN A 14 -4.91 4.23 4.96
CA GLN A 14 -5.84 5.35 4.81
C GLN A 14 -5.23 6.43 3.90
N LEU A 15 -5.88 6.71 2.76
CA LEU A 15 -5.38 7.65 1.76
C LEU A 15 -5.36 9.10 2.23
N ASN A 16 -6.17 9.43 3.24
CA ASN A 16 -6.26 10.77 3.84
C ASN A 16 -5.24 11.02 4.97
N THR A 17 -4.43 10.01 5.32
CA THR A 17 -3.44 10.10 6.39
C THR A 17 -2.06 9.80 5.85
N PRO A 18 -1.17 10.79 5.72
CA PRO A 18 0.19 10.54 5.25
C PRO A 18 0.98 9.75 6.29
N TYR A 19 1.75 8.76 5.82
CA TYR A 19 2.68 7.99 6.65
C TYR A 19 4.10 8.50 6.38
N PRO A 20 4.70 9.27 7.28
CA PRO A 20 5.90 10.04 7.01
C PRO A 20 7.19 9.19 7.01
N ALA A 21 7.16 7.93 7.43
CA ALA A 21 8.35 7.12 7.65
C ALA A 21 9.30 7.06 6.44
N THR A 22 8.76 6.88 5.23
CA THR A 22 9.58 6.82 4.01
C THR A 22 10.21 8.17 3.68
N ALA A 23 9.46 9.26 3.85
CA ALA A 23 9.95 10.62 3.63
C ALA A 23 11.01 11.01 4.68
N TYR A 24 10.75 10.66 5.94
CA TYR A 24 11.64 10.92 7.06
C TYR A 24 12.98 10.17 6.88
N LEU A 25 12.96 8.85 6.67
CA LEU A 25 14.18 8.06 6.49
C LEU A 25 14.95 8.48 5.24
N LYS A 26 14.24 8.81 4.14
CA LYS A 26 14.90 9.39 2.95
C LYS A 26 15.57 10.72 3.28
N GLY A 27 14.89 11.62 4.02
CA GLY A 27 15.46 12.88 4.47
C GLY A 27 16.70 12.66 5.32
N PHE A 28 16.65 11.75 6.28
CA PHE A 28 17.77 11.36 7.11
C PHE A 28 18.95 10.81 6.28
N LEU A 29 18.72 9.87 5.36
CA LEU A 29 19.79 9.35 4.49
C LEU A 29 20.41 10.43 3.59
N ASN A 30 19.64 11.43 3.17
CA ASN A 30 20.16 12.57 2.43
C ASN A 30 21.20 13.36 3.25
N THR A 31 21.02 13.49 4.58
CA THR A 31 22.01 14.17 5.45
C THR A 31 23.32 13.42 5.52
N LEU A 32 23.29 12.10 5.29
CA LEU A 32 24.47 11.22 5.26
C LEU A 32 25.07 11.07 3.85
N GLY A 33 24.49 11.73 2.84
CA GLY A 33 24.93 11.62 1.44
C GLY A 33 24.60 10.27 0.79
N VAL A 34 23.67 9.48 1.37
CA VAL A 34 23.24 8.19 0.82
C VAL A 34 22.14 8.40 -0.23
N PRO A 35 22.36 8.02 -1.50
CA PRO A 35 21.37 8.20 -2.57
C PRO A 35 20.13 7.35 -2.30
N SER A 36 18.99 7.99 -2.06
CA SER A 36 17.73 7.31 -1.76
C SER A 36 16.54 7.91 -2.50
N LYS A 37 15.55 7.08 -2.75
CA LYS A 37 14.26 7.44 -3.37
C LYS A 37 13.12 6.90 -2.50
N GLN A 38 11.91 7.39 -2.76
CA GLN A 38 10.69 6.88 -2.13
C GLN A 38 9.57 6.79 -3.14
N ALA A 39 8.64 5.86 -2.91
CA ALA A 39 7.39 5.70 -3.62
C ALA A 39 6.28 5.31 -2.65
N ASP A 40 5.08 5.80 -2.88
CA ASP A 40 3.88 5.35 -2.21
C ASP A 40 3.05 4.53 -3.21
N LEU A 41 3.26 3.22 -3.20
CA LEU A 41 2.54 2.31 -4.08
C LEU A 41 1.07 2.16 -3.65
N GLY A 42 0.71 2.48 -2.42
CA GLY A 42 -0.69 2.52 -1.99
C GLY A 42 -1.48 3.57 -2.76
N ILE A 43 -0.97 4.79 -2.82
CA ILE A 43 -1.59 5.89 -3.59
C ILE A 43 -1.53 5.57 -5.10
N GLU A 44 -0.39 5.13 -5.61
CA GLU A 44 -0.23 4.88 -7.05
C GLU A 44 -1.15 3.76 -7.56
N VAL A 45 -1.27 2.64 -6.83
CA VAL A 45 -2.19 1.55 -7.17
C VAL A 45 -3.64 2.04 -7.11
N MET A 46 -4.01 2.80 -6.08
CA MET A 46 -5.37 3.34 -5.96
C MET A 46 -5.71 4.26 -7.14
N LEU A 47 -4.79 5.15 -7.53
CA LEU A 47 -5.01 6.01 -8.69
C LEU A 47 -5.06 5.22 -10.01
N ALA A 48 -4.32 4.13 -10.12
CA ALA A 48 -4.39 3.25 -11.28
C ALA A 48 -5.75 2.52 -11.36
N ILE A 49 -6.27 2.03 -10.23
CA ILE A 49 -7.60 1.41 -10.12
C ILE A 49 -8.69 2.44 -10.47
N LEU A 50 -8.65 3.62 -9.86
CA LEU A 50 -9.63 4.70 -10.02
C LEU A 50 -9.31 5.58 -11.25
N SER A 51 -8.92 4.96 -12.34
CA SER A 51 -8.74 5.59 -13.66
C SER A 51 -9.69 5.00 -14.69
N PRO A 52 -9.98 5.67 -15.82
CA PRO A 52 -10.79 5.09 -16.88
C PRO A 52 -10.24 3.75 -17.39
N ASP A 53 -8.92 3.61 -17.49
CA ASP A 53 -8.27 2.36 -17.93
C ASP A 53 -8.37 1.27 -16.85
N GLY A 54 -8.14 1.61 -15.58
CA GLY A 54 -8.31 0.68 -14.45
C GLY A 54 -9.74 0.16 -14.36
N LEU A 55 -10.74 1.07 -14.41
CA LEU A 55 -12.15 0.66 -14.38
C LEU A 55 -12.54 -0.19 -15.60
N ARG A 56 -11.99 0.08 -16.78
CA ARG A 56 -12.25 -0.76 -17.97
C ARG A 56 -11.81 -2.20 -17.72
N HIS A 57 -10.61 -2.41 -17.19
CA HIS A 57 -10.10 -3.74 -16.85
C HIS A 57 -10.95 -4.41 -15.75
N ILE A 58 -11.38 -3.65 -14.74
CA ILE A 58 -12.26 -4.16 -13.68
C ILE A 58 -13.58 -4.65 -14.27
N PHE A 59 -14.24 -3.85 -15.12
CA PHE A 59 -15.49 -4.24 -15.76
C PHE A 59 -15.33 -5.45 -16.68
N GLU A 60 -14.26 -5.52 -17.46
CA GLU A 60 -13.95 -6.66 -18.33
C GLU A 60 -13.72 -7.96 -17.54
N GLN A 61 -13.15 -7.88 -16.34
CA GLN A 61 -12.99 -9.04 -15.46
C GLN A 61 -14.31 -9.41 -14.76
N ALA A 62 -15.04 -8.42 -14.25
CA ALA A 62 -16.31 -8.63 -13.59
C ALA A 62 -17.37 -9.26 -14.53
N GLU A 63 -17.36 -8.95 -15.82
CA GLU A 63 -18.23 -9.58 -16.83
C GLU A 63 -18.00 -11.10 -17.00
N LYS A 64 -16.86 -11.63 -16.52
CA LYS A 64 -16.53 -13.06 -16.61
C LYS A 64 -16.98 -13.85 -15.36
N VAL A 65 -17.49 -13.17 -14.35
CA VAL A 65 -17.95 -13.80 -13.11
C VAL A 65 -19.39 -14.29 -13.30
N ASP A 66 -19.63 -15.57 -13.08
CA ASP A 66 -20.93 -16.23 -13.36
C ASP A 66 -22.06 -15.75 -12.44
N SER A 67 -21.75 -15.32 -11.22
CA SER A 67 -22.77 -14.94 -10.24
C SER A 67 -22.35 -13.64 -9.54
N LEU A 68 -23.05 -12.59 -9.83
CA LEU A 68 -22.86 -11.26 -9.23
C LEU A 68 -24.15 -10.81 -8.53
N SER A 69 -24.01 -10.00 -7.49
CA SER A 69 -25.13 -9.35 -6.80
C SER A 69 -25.90 -8.41 -7.73
N ASP A 70 -27.14 -8.07 -7.34
CA ASP A 70 -27.95 -7.10 -8.09
C ASP A 70 -27.26 -5.74 -8.18
N ASN A 71 -26.53 -5.34 -7.12
CA ASN A 71 -25.75 -4.09 -7.12
C ASN A 71 -24.59 -4.15 -8.12
N ALA A 72 -23.79 -5.20 -8.13
CA ALA A 72 -22.71 -5.40 -9.09
C ALA A 72 -23.23 -5.39 -10.54
N LEU A 73 -24.34 -6.07 -10.80
CA LEU A 73 -25.02 -6.06 -12.12
C LEU A 73 -25.53 -4.68 -12.50
N ARG A 74 -26.03 -3.91 -11.54
CA ARG A 74 -26.45 -2.51 -11.76
C ARG A 74 -25.25 -1.64 -12.16
N ILE A 75 -24.14 -1.73 -11.43
CA ILE A 75 -22.90 -1.01 -11.75
C ILE A 75 -22.42 -1.34 -13.16
N LEU A 76 -22.39 -2.63 -13.53
CA LEU A 76 -22.01 -3.06 -14.87
C LEU A 76 -22.91 -2.51 -15.98
N ARG A 77 -24.22 -2.40 -15.73
CA ARG A 77 -25.18 -1.80 -16.70
C ARG A 77 -24.90 -0.33 -16.96
N ILE A 78 -24.45 0.41 -15.96
CA ILE A 78 -24.16 1.86 -16.06
C ILE A 78 -22.66 2.14 -16.15
N ARG A 79 -21.82 1.15 -16.46
CA ARG A 79 -20.34 1.26 -16.51
C ARG A 79 -19.81 2.40 -17.39
N THR A 80 -20.54 2.70 -18.49
CA THR A 80 -20.12 3.82 -19.36
C THR A 80 -20.12 5.15 -18.63
N GLN A 81 -21.07 5.37 -17.72
CA GLN A 81 -21.14 6.58 -16.92
C GLN A 81 -19.99 6.60 -15.90
N TYR A 82 -19.66 5.47 -15.26
CA TYR A 82 -18.50 5.36 -14.38
C TYR A 82 -17.19 5.69 -15.12
N LEU A 83 -16.99 5.15 -16.33
CA LEU A 83 -15.80 5.46 -17.15
C LEU A 83 -15.68 6.93 -17.51
N GLN A 84 -16.80 7.64 -17.70
CA GLN A 84 -16.83 9.06 -18.03
C GLN A 84 -16.60 9.96 -16.80
N THR A 85 -17.00 9.52 -15.61
CA THR A 85 -17.03 10.34 -14.40
C THR A 85 -15.84 10.13 -13.49
N ILE A 86 -15.17 8.96 -13.52
CA ILE A 86 -14.11 8.61 -12.56
C ILE A 86 -12.96 9.62 -12.56
N GLY A 87 -12.44 10.01 -13.73
CA GLY A 87 -11.35 10.99 -13.82
C GLY A 87 -11.71 12.33 -13.17
N PRO A 88 -12.82 13.00 -13.59
CA PRO A 88 -13.31 14.21 -12.94
C PRO A 88 -13.55 14.07 -11.43
N VAL A 89 -14.08 12.93 -10.96
CA VAL A 89 -14.32 12.69 -9.52
C VAL A 89 -12.99 12.60 -8.75
N VAL A 90 -12.00 11.89 -9.28
CA VAL A 90 -10.66 11.80 -8.68
C VAL A 90 -10.00 13.19 -8.64
N ASP A 91 -10.10 13.97 -9.71
CA ASP A 91 -9.58 15.35 -9.75
C ASP A 91 -10.28 16.25 -8.72
N PHE A 92 -11.59 16.09 -8.54
CA PHE A 92 -12.34 16.79 -7.50
C PHE A 92 -11.86 16.43 -6.08
N LEU A 93 -11.70 15.14 -5.80
CA LEU A 93 -11.22 14.67 -4.50
C LEU A 93 -9.77 15.09 -4.20
N GLN A 94 -8.97 15.31 -5.25
CA GLN A 94 -7.60 15.84 -5.16
C GLN A 94 -7.55 17.37 -5.15
N ASP A 95 -8.70 18.07 -5.04
CA ASP A 95 -8.81 19.53 -5.07
C ASP A 95 -8.36 20.20 -6.39
N LYS A 96 -8.21 19.42 -7.46
CA LYS A 96 -7.86 19.94 -8.80
C LYS A 96 -9.05 20.52 -9.56
N ASN A 97 -10.27 20.09 -9.24
CA ASN A 97 -11.53 20.57 -9.85
C ASN A 97 -12.58 20.88 -8.80
N PRO A 98 -12.42 21.93 -7.97
CA PRO A 98 -13.32 22.24 -6.87
C PRO A 98 -14.74 22.66 -7.33
N THR A 99 -14.88 23.17 -8.55
CA THR A 99 -16.18 23.62 -9.09
C THR A 99 -17.13 22.46 -9.40
N LEU A 100 -16.62 21.25 -9.55
CA LEU A 100 -17.41 20.04 -9.76
C LEU A 100 -18.34 19.74 -8.57
N ALA A 101 -18.05 20.28 -7.37
CA ALA A 101 -18.87 20.15 -6.18
C ALA A 101 -20.33 20.53 -6.42
N TYR A 102 -20.60 21.59 -7.18
CA TYR A 102 -21.96 22.04 -7.48
C TYR A 102 -22.74 20.97 -8.24
N ARG A 103 -22.17 20.43 -9.31
CA ARG A 103 -22.83 19.40 -10.14
C ARG A 103 -23.05 18.10 -9.38
N ILE A 104 -22.07 17.68 -8.58
CA ILE A 104 -22.21 16.49 -7.73
C ILE A 104 -23.33 16.69 -6.72
N SER A 105 -23.39 17.87 -6.06
CA SER A 105 -24.40 18.17 -5.04
C SER A 105 -25.82 18.27 -5.59
N GLU A 106 -25.99 18.64 -6.85
CA GLU A 106 -27.27 18.71 -7.56
C GLU A 106 -27.81 17.32 -7.96
N GLY A 107 -26.97 16.25 -7.91
CA GLY A 107 -27.39 14.87 -8.16
C GLY A 107 -27.46 14.47 -9.62
N ASP A 108 -26.94 15.27 -10.56
CA ASP A 108 -27.02 15.02 -12.00
C ASP A 108 -25.69 14.57 -12.63
N PHE A 109 -24.65 14.31 -11.81
CA PHE A 109 -23.32 14.02 -12.30
C PHE A 109 -22.84 12.59 -12.07
N LEU A 110 -23.07 12.04 -10.88
CA LEU A 110 -22.59 10.72 -10.51
C LEU A 110 -23.58 9.63 -10.96
N PRO A 111 -23.12 8.49 -11.52
CA PRO A 111 -23.96 7.31 -11.59
C PRO A 111 -24.22 6.80 -10.17
N GLU A 112 -25.47 6.44 -9.89
CA GLU A 112 -25.93 6.02 -8.57
C GLU A 112 -26.26 4.54 -8.57
N ALA A 113 -25.61 3.77 -7.68
CA ALA A 113 -25.88 2.36 -7.45
C ALA A 113 -26.37 2.12 -6.01
N GLY A 114 -26.09 0.96 -5.42
CA GLY A 114 -26.72 0.53 -4.17
C GLY A 114 -26.44 1.43 -2.97
N ARG A 115 -25.24 2.03 -2.91
CA ARG A 115 -24.86 2.91 -1.80
C ARG A 115 -25.70 4.17 -1.72
N PHE A 116 -26.31 4.59 -2.84
CA PHE A 116 -27.18 5.77 -2.91
C PHE A 116 -28.62 5.51 -2.46
N GLU A 117 -29.06 4.26 -2.32
CA GLU A 117 -30.44 3.92 -1.93
C GLU A 117 -30.80 4.35 -0.49
N GLN A 118 -29.79 4.57 0.35
CA GLN A 118 -29.98 4.98 1.75
C GLN A 118 -29.76 6.49 1.95
N VAL A 119 -29.56 7.24 0.87
CA VAL A 119 -29.37 8.68 0.94
C VAL A 119 -30.74 9.37 1.07
N GLU A 120 -31.09 9.66 2.32
CA GLU A 120 -32.26 10.51 2.63
C GLU A 120 -31.94 11.99 2.41
N ASP A 121 -32.95 12.86 2.53
CA ASP A 121 -32.79 14.31 2.39
C ASP A 121 -31.62 14.84 3.24
N MET A 122 -30.50 15.17 2.57
CA MET A 122 -29.29 15.63 3.19
C MET A 122 -29.20 17.15 3.33
N ASP A 123 -30.18 17.89 2.80
CA ASP A 123 -30.11 19.36 2.77
C ASP A 123 -30.09 19.94 4.18
N TRP A 124 -30.76 19.30 5.14
CA TRP A 124 -30.72 19.71 6.53
C TRP A 124 -29.34 19.45 7.17
N ALA A 125 -28.65 18.40 6.77
CA ALA A 125 -27.34 18.01 7.35
C ALA A 125 -26.18 18.90 6.85
N PHE A 126 -26.20 19.25 5.56
CA PHE A 126 -25.11 19.99 4.94
C PHE A 126 -25.42 21.47 4.71
N GLY A 127 -26.71 21.85 4.55
CA GLY A 127 -27.13 23.22 4.30
C GLY A 127 -26.46 23.85 3.05
N ALA A 128 -26.71 25.15 2.83
CA ALA A 128 -26.19 25.84 1.65
C ALA A 128 -24.66 26.04 1.66
N LEU A 129 -24.01 26.05 2.84
CA LEU A 129 -22.57 26.21 3.00
C LEU A 129 -21.80 24.89 2.91
N GLY A 130 -22.49 23.75 2.98
CA GLY A 130 -21.90 22.40 2.96
C GLY A 130 -21.83 21.75 1.59
N ILE A 131 -21.99 22.49 0.48
CA ILE A 131 -22.00 21.96 -0.89
C ILE A 131 -20.78 21.08 -1.17
N ARG A 132 -19.60 21.52 -0.75
CA ARG A 132 -18.38 20.76 -0.97
C ARG A 132 -18.32 19.48 -0.13
N ASP A 133 -18.80 19.54 1.10
CA ASP A 133 -18.82 18.37 2.00
C ASP A 133 -19.89 17.38 1.56
N LYS A 134 -21.08 17.86 1.11
CA LYS A 134 -22.11 17.03 0.47
C LYS A 134 -21.52 16.34 -0.78
N ALA A 135 -20.84 17.07 -1.64
CA ALA A 135 -20.23 16.51 -2.84
C ALA A 135 -19.14 15.46 -2.53
N ARG A 136 -18.31 15.68 -1.50
CA ARG A 136 -17.32 14.69 -1.04
C ARG A 136 -17.99 13.43 -0.48
N TYR A 137 -19.07 13.60 0.29
CA TYR A 137 -19.83 12.46 0.79
C TYR A 137 -20.42 11.63 -0.35
N LEU A 138 -21.07 12.27 -1.34
CA LEU A 138 -21.63 11.57 -2.52
C LEU A 138 -20.52 10.90 -3.35
N ALA A 139 -19.36 11.56 -3.53
CA ALA A 139 -18.21 10.98 -4.18
C ALA A 139 -17.65 9.77 -3.40
N THR A 140 -17.76 9.75 -2.08
CA THR A 140 -17.40 8.59 -1.26
C THR A 140 -18.32 7.40 -1.54
N LEU A 141 -19.65 7.61 -1.56
CA LEU A 141 -20.62 6.56 -1.90
C LEU A 141 -20.37 5.99 -3.30
N TYR A 142 -20.09 6.86 -4.27
CA TYR A 142 -19.74 6.49 -5.64
C TYR A 142 -18.49 5.59 -5.68
N LEU A 143 -17.45 5.91 -4.90
CA LEU A 143 -16.26 5.06 -4.81
C LEU A 143 -16.55 3.76 -4.05
N GLU A 144 -17.37 3.79 -3.00
CA GLU A 144 -17.75 2.60 -2.25
C GLU A 144 -18.55 1.61 -3.10
N ASP A 145 -19.42 2.06 -4.01
CA ASP A 145 -20.08 1.18 -4.99
C ASP A 145 -19.04 0.46 -5.88
N LEU A 146 -18.02 1.18 -6.36
CA LEU A 146 -16.90 0.57 -7.10
C LEU A 146 -16.10 -0.40 -6.24
N GLY A 147 -15.88 -0.06 -4.96
CA GLY A 147 -15.22 -0.93 -3.98
C GLY A 147 -15.97 -2.23 -3.76
N ASP A 148 -17.30 -2.19 -3.65
CA ASP A 148 -18.13 -3.39 -3.52
C ASP A 148 -18.00 -4.29 -4.75
N LEU A 149 -18.04 -3.74 -5.95
CA LEU A 149 -17.81 -4.49 -7.20
C LEU A 149 -16.43 -5.14 -7.24
N ILE A 150 -15.39 -4.38 -6.88
CA ILE A 150 -14.01 -4.90 -6.88
C ILE A 150 -13.87 -6.04 -5.87
N THR A 151 -14.43 -5.88 -4.67
CA THR A 151 -14.36 -6.90 -3.62
C THR A 151 -15.11 -8.18 -4.03
N GLU A 152 -16.25 -8.04 -4.70
CA GLU A 152 -17.04 -9.19 -5.13
C GLU A 152 -16.46 -9.92 -6.34
N ALA A 153 -15.99 -9.17 -7.34
CA ALA A 153 -15.67 -9.72 -8.65
C ALA A 153 -14.17 -9.89 -8.94
N ILE A 154 -13.30 -9.16 -8.22
CA ILE A 154 -11.88 -9.05 -8.58
C ILE A 154 -10.97 -9.56 -7.47
N ASP A 155 -11.15 -9.03 -6.25
CA ASP A 155 -10.25 -9.32 -5.13
C ASP A 155 -11.00 -9.25 -3.80
N PRO A 156 -11.30 -10.40 -3.15
CA PRO A 156 -12.07 -10.44 -1.91
C PRO A 156 -11.35 -9.78 -0.72
N HIS A 157 -10.07 -9.45 -0.87
CA HIS A 157 -9.29 -8.76 0.15
C HIS A 157 -9.25 -7.25 -0.08
N PHE A 158 -9.85 -6.75 -1.18
CA PHE A 158 -9.85 -5.33 -1.50
C PHE A 158 -10.60 -4.50 -0.47
N GLY A 159 -10.08 -3.30 -0.21
CA GLY A 159 -10.72 -2.28 0.61
C GLY A 159 -9.89 -1.00 0.55
N PHE A 160 -10.53 0.15 0.48
CA PHE A 160 -9.85 1.45 0.33
C PHE A 160 -8.90 1.79 1.48
N THR A 161 -9.15 1.23 2.66
CA THR A 161 -8.37 1.54 3.88
C THR A 161 -7.80 0.33 4.60
N ARG A 162 -8.17 -0.89 4.20
CA ARG A 162 -7.88 -2.13 4.95
C ARG A 162 -7.63 -3.32 4.04
N TYR A 163 -6.83 -3.11 3.00
CA TYR A 163 -6.48 -4.20 2.09
C TYR A 163 -5.78 -5.35 2.82
N ALA A 164 -6.30 -6.56 2.62
CA ALA A 164 -5.74 -7.79 3.21
C ALA A 164 -5.49 -7.74 4.74
N GLU A 165 -6.17 -6.84 5.47
CA GLU A 165 -5.97 -6.68 6.93
C GLU A 165 -6.21 -7.99 7.68
N ARG A 166 -7.22 -8.77 7.27
CA ARG A 166 -7.53 -10.06 7.88
C ARG A 166 -6.37 -11.05 7.78
N LEU A 167 -5.64 -11.05 6.66
CA LEU A 167 -4.47 -11.91 6.48
C LEU A 167 -3.31 -11.52 7.40
N GLY A 168 -3.14 -10.22 7.66
CA GLY A 168 -2.13 -9.72 8.60
C GLY A 168 -2.52 -9.88 10.07
N LEU A 169 -3.83 -9.85 10.39
CA LEU A 169 -4.35 -10.00 11.77
C LEU A 169 -4.52 -11.45 12.19
N SER A 170 -4.74 -12.38 11.25
CA SER A 170 -4.86 -13.82 11.57
C SER A 170 -3.54 -14.46 12.01
N ALA A 171 -2.58 -13.67 12.41
CA ALA A 171 -1.19 -13.97 12.76
C ALA A 171 -0.98 -14.99 13.91
N ARG A 172 -1.93 -15.86 14.20
CA ARG A 172 -1.66 -17.11 14.93
C ARG A 172 -0.87 -18.10 14.08
N SER A 173 -0.92 -17.98 12.75
CA SER A 173 -0.20 -18.82 11.79
C SER A 173 0.13 -18.02 10.53
N PHE A 174 1.33 -18.19 10.01
CA PHE A 174 1.76 -17.66 8.73
C PHE A 174 1.11 -18.39 7.53
N ASP A 175 0.41 -19.51 7.79
CA ASP A 175 -0.09 -20.41 6.75
C ASP A 175 -1.11 -19.72 5.83
N GLU A 176 -2.11 -19.02 6.38
CA GLU A 176 -3.11 -18.31 5.60
C GLU A 176 -2.48 -17.25 4.70
N LEU A 177 -1.50 -16.51 5.22
CA LEU A 177 -0.78 -15.49 4.47
C LEU A 177 0.07 -16.13 3.37
N GLN A 178 0.72 -17.25 3.66
CA GLN A 178 1.50 -18.00 2.68
C GLN A 178 0.61 -18.59 1.57
N GLU A 179 -0.54 -19.16 1.93
CA GLU A 179 -1.52 -19.64 0.96
C GLU A 179 -2.00 -18.53 0.03
N ALA A 180 -2.33 -17.36 0.58
CA ALA A 180 -2.73 -16.20 -0.20
C ALA A 180 -1.63 -15.73 -1.17
N LEU A 181 -0.36 -15.71 -0.72
CA LEU A 181 0.79 -15.34 -1.56
C LEU A 181 1.05 -16.33 -2.70
N GLN A 182 0.61 -17.59 -2.56
CA GLN A 182 0.74 -18.63 -3.58
C GLN A 182 -0.41 -18.66 -4.59
N GLN A 183 -1.53 -17.94 -4.31
CA GLN A 183 -2.62 -17.84 -5.29
C GLN A 183 -2.19 -17.07 -6.54
N PRO A 184 -2.83 -17.30 -7.68
CA PRO A 184 -2.66 -16.46 -8.86
C PRO A 184 -2.85 -14.97 -8.51
N ASN A 185 -2.10 -14.10 -9.19
CA ASN A 185 -2.22 -12.66 -8.95
C ASN A 185 -3.63 -12.16 -9.26
N SER A 186 -4.20 -11.40 -8.35
CA SER A 186 -5.39 -10.59 -8.63
C SER A 186 -5.03 -9.43 -9.56
N LEU A 187 -6.04 -8.75 -10.13
CA LEU A 187 -5.80 -7.52 -10.89
C LEU A 187 -5.09 -6.45 -10.04
N VAL A 188 -5.38 -6.41 -8.74
CA VAL A 188 -4.72 -5.49 -7.80
C VAL A 188 -3.23 -5.83 -7.66
N ASP A 189 -2.92 -7.13 -7.53
CA ASP A 189 -1.53 -7.61 -7.51
C ASP A 189 -0.80 -7.27 -8.81
N GLU A 190 -1.43 -7.49 -9.97
CA GLU A 190 -0.84 -7.17 -11.27
C GLU A 190 -0.49 -5.69 -11.41
N LEU A 191 -1.40 -4.80 -10.98
CA LEU A 191 -1.17 -3.36 -10.96
C LEU A 191 -0.03 -2.99 -10.00
N LEU A 192 -0.02 -3.56 -8.80
CA LEU A 192 1.03 -3.36 -7.80
C LEU A 192 2.41 -3.76 -8.34
N LEU A 193 2.51 -4.97 -8.89
CA LEU A 193 3.79 -5.50 -9.37
C LEU A 193 4.30 -4.75 -10.61
N ARG A 194 3.40 -4.32 -11.50
CA ARG A 194 3.76 -3.47 -12.63
C ARG A 194 4.35 -2.13 -12.16
N LEU A 195 3.68 -1.44 -11.23
CA LEU A 195 4.15 -0.17 -10.68
C LEU A 195 5.47 -0.34 -9.92
N LEU A 196 5.63 -1.44 -9.18
CA LEU A 196 6.90 -1.79 -8.53
C LEU A 196 8.01 -1.91 -9.58
N GLU A 197 7.79 -2.67 -10.65
CA GLU A 197 8.78 -2.87 -11.71
C GLU A 197 9.17 -1.55 -12.38
N GLU A 198 8.20 -0.67 -12.66
CA GLU A 198 8.47 0.68 -13.17
C GLU A 198 9.43 1.47 -12.26
N LYS A 199 9.26 1.37 -10.91
CA LYS A 199 10.18 2.02 -9.96
C LYS A 199 11.57 1.36 -9.95
N ILE A 200 11.62 0.04 -10.01
CA ILE A 200 12.90 -0.70 -10.07
C ILE A 200 13.69 -0.30 -11.31
N GLN A 201 13.04 -0.27 -12.47
CA GLN A 201 13.68 0.12 -13.73
C GLN A 201 14.12 1.59 -13.73
N ALA A 202 13.29 2.49 -13.17
CA ALA A 202 13.59 3.92 -13.11
C ALA A 202 14.72 4.26 -12.15
N TYR A 203 14.77 3.62 -10.98
CA TYR A 203 15.69 4.00 -9.90
C TYR A 203 16.90 3.07 -9.77
N ARG A 204 16.81 1.83 -10.21
CA ARG A 204 17.84 0.79 -10.13
C ARG A 204 18.48 0.69 -8.72
N PRO A 205 17.65 0.46 -7.69
CA PRO A 205 18.13 0.44 -6.31
C PRO A 205 18.95 -0.83 -6.04
N SER A 206 19.93 -0.74 -5.14
CA SER A 206 20.62 -1.93 -4.60
C SER A 206 19.83 -2.57 -3.46
N SER A 207 18.95 -1.80 -2.80
CA SER A 207 18.03 -2.32 -1.79
C SER A 207 16.65 -1.68 -1.84
N VAL A 208 15.62 -2.43 -1.44
CA VAL A 208 14.24 -1.99 -1.30
C VAL A 208 13.82 -2.14 0.16
N ALA A 209 13.24 -1.06 0.69
CA ALA A 209 12.80 -0.93 2.07
C ALA A 209 11.28 -0.75 2.13
N PHE A 210 10.55 -1.70 2.68
CA PHE A 210 9.11 -1.56 2.88
C PHE A 210 8.80 -0.96 4.24
N SER A 211 8.04 0.15 4.24
CA SER A 211 7.41 0.68 5.45
C SER A 211 6.04 0.04 5.61
N VAL A 212 5.90 -0.80 6.63
CA VAL A 212 4.67 -1.56 6.94
C VAL A 212 4.05 -0.99 8.21
N PRO A 213 3.22 0.08 8.11
CA PRO A 213 2.64 0.70 9.29
C PRO A 213 1.57 -0.16 9.96
N PHE A 214 0.79 -0.92 9.19
CA PHE A 214 -0.36 -1.69 9.67
C PHE A 214 -0.40 -3.12 9.09
N PRO A 215 -1.21 -4.02 9.68
CA PRO A 215 -1.41 -5.39 9.17
C PRO A 215 -1.80 -5.42 7.68
N GLY A 216 -2.65 -4.48 7.25
CA GLY A 216 -3.12 -4.40 5.86
C GLY A 216 -2.05 -4.12 4.81
N ASN A 217 -0.86 -3.69 5.22
CA ASN A 217 0.26 -3.48 4.29
C ASN A 217 1.16 -4.70 4.15
N LEU A 218 1.03 -5.68 5.07
CA LEU A 218 1.97 -6.81 5.14
C LEU A 218 1.89 -7.69 3.89
N TYR A 219 0.69 -8.08 3.48
CA TYR A 219 0.49 -8.91 2.29
C TYR A 219 1.18 -8.29 1.07
N ALA A 220 0.90 -7.02 0.79
CA ALA A 220 1.46 -6.33 -0.37
C ALA A 220 2.99 -6.17 -0.27
N ALA A 221 3.54 -5.95 0.93
CA ALA A 221 4.99 -5.93 1.15
C ALA A 221 5.63 -7.28 0.80
N LEU A 222 5.04 -8.39 1.28
CA LEU A 222 5.54 -9.74 1.00
C LEU A 222 5.32 -10.14 -0.47
N LYS A 223 4.21 -9.74 -1.10
CA LYS A 223 3.95 -9.94 -2.53
C LYS A 223 5.00 -9.24 -3.39
N CYS A 224 5.34 -7.99 -3.07
CA CYS A 224 6.45 -7.28 -3.69
C CYS A 224 7.78 -7.98 -3.45
N GLY A 225 8.03 -8.46 -2.22
CA GLY A 225 9.22 -9.23 -1.87
C GLY A 225 9.34 -10.52 -2.67
N GLN A 226 8.25 -11.27 -2.83
CA GLN A 226 8.17 -12.47 -3.66
C GLN A 226 8.59 -12.16 -5.11
N TYR A 227 8.04 -11.11 -5.68
CA TYR A 227 8.36 -10.67 -7.03
C TYR A 227 9.84 -10.30 -7.17
N LEU A 228 10.36 -9.49 -6.25
CA LEU A 228 11.76 -9.07 -6.28
C LEU A 228 12.73 -10.24 -6.12
N LYS A 229 12.44 -11.20 -5.23
CA LYS A 229 13.25 -12.42 -5.08
C LYS A 229 13.33 -13.24 -6.36
N ALA A 230 12.23 -13.29 -7.12
CA ALA A 230 12.15 -14.06 -8.36
C ALA A 230 12.83 -13.35 -9.56
N HIS A 231 12.69 -12.02 -9.66
CA HIS A 231 13.08 -11.27 -10.87
C HIS A 231 14.33 -10.40 -10.68
N HIS A 232 14.63 -10.00 -9.43
CA HIS A 232 15.74 -9.12 -9.07
C HIS A 232 16.51 -9.66 -7.84
N PRO A 233 17.09 -10.88 -7.90
CA PRO A 233 17.67 -11.57 -6.73
C PRO A 233 18.85 -10.82 -6.08
N ASP A 234 19.48 -9.91 -6.80
CA ASP A 234 20.58 -9.10 -6.27
C ASP A 234 20.10 -7.96 -5.36
N ILE A 235 18.85 -7.56 -5.47
CA ILE A 235 18.27 -6.51 -4.62
C ILE A 235 18.03 -7.05 -3.21
N LYS A 236 18.57 -6.36 -2.21
CA LYS A 236 18.31 -6.68 -0.81
C LYS A 236 17.00 -6.07 -0.34
N ILE A 237 16.19 -6.87 0.33
CA ILE A 237 14.83 -6.50 0.73
C ILE A 237 14.76 -6.45 2.25
N TRP A 238 14.25 -5.35 2.78
CA TRP A 238 14.03 -5.23 4.20
C TRP A 238 12.74 -4.48 4.51
N MET A 239 12.16 -4.71 5.68
CA MET A 239 10.96 -4.03 6.12
C MET A 239 11.08 -3.53 7.56
N GLY A 240 10.34 -2.48 7.85
CA GLY A 240 10.16 -1.89 9.16
C GLY A 240 8.80 -1.20 9.27
N GLY A 241 8.60 -0.43 10.31
CA GLY A 241 7.36 0.33 10.53
C GLY A 241 6.55 -0.15 11.73
N GLY A 242 5.34 0.37 11.88
CA GLY A 242 4.49 0.12 13.05
C GLY A 242 4.17 -1.34 13.28
N TYR A 243 3.77 -2.07 12.23
CA TYR A 243 3.41 -3.48 12.34
C TYR A 243 4.58 -4.36 12.80
N PRO A 244 5.79 -4.33 12.22
CA PRO A 244 6.93 -5.05 12.78
C PRO A 244 7.22 -4.70 14.23
N ASN A 245 7.06 -3.43 14.60
CA ASN A 245 7.33 -2.97 15.97
C ASN A 245 6.34 -3.47 17.01
N THR A 246 5.09 -3.74 16.64
CA THR A 246 4.06 -4.23 17.56
C THR A 246 3.92 -5.75 17.50
N GLU A 247 3.82 -6.32 16.31
CA GLU A 247 3.41 -7.72 16.13
C GLU A 247 4.59 -8.67 15.92
N LEU A 248 5.74 -8.19 15.41
CA LEU A 248 6.85 -9.07 15.05
C LEU A 248 8.02 -9.09 16.06
N ARG A 249 7.86 -8.47 17.24
CA ARG A 249 8.92 -8.46 18.27
C ARG A 249 9.33 -9.86 18.77
N SER A 250 8.43 -10.82 18.68
CA SER A 250 8.67 -12.21 19.09
C SER A 250 8.68 -13.16 17.88
N LEU A 251 9.09 -12.67 16.71
CA LEU A 251 9.08 -13.42 15.45
C LEU A 251 9.88 -14.71 15.59
N LYS A 252 9.22 -15.84 15.25
CA LYS A 252 9.83 -17.19 15.24
C LYS A 252 9.62 -17.87 13.88
N GLU A 253 8.84 -17.28 12.99
CA GLU A 253 8.46 -17.85 11.72
C GLU A 253 9.55 -17.59 10.66
N PRO A 254 10.33 -18.59 10.24
CA PRO A 254 11.44 -18.40 9.31
C PRO A 254 10.99 -18.16 7.87
N ARG A 255 9.75 -18.56 7.50
CA ARG A 255 9.25 -18.45 6.12
C ARG A 255 9.06 -16.99 5.67
N VAL A 256 8.90 -16.04 6.60
CA VAL A 256 8.85 -14.62 6.25
C VAL A 256 10.11 -14.15 5.51
N PHE A 257 11.25 -14.80 5.80
CA PHE A 257 12.55 -14.51 5.14
C PHE A 257 12.71 -15.13 3.75
N ASP A 258 11.69 -15.82 3.24
CA ASP A 258 11.61 -16.17 1.82
C ASP A 258 11.22 -14.94 0.97
N TYR A 259 10.64 -13.92 1.61
CA TYR A 259 10.13 -12.70 0.98
C TYR A 259 10.98 -11.46 1.28
N VAL A 260 11.60 -11.39 2.46
CA VAL A 260 12.47 -10.28 2.88
C VAL A 260 13.80 -10.83 3.43
N ASP A 261 14.86 -10.03 3.41
CA ASP A 261 16.16 -10.44 3.97
C ASP A 261 16.31 -10.00 5.43
N TYR A 262 15.73 -8.82 5.78
CA TYR A 262 15.86 -8.24 7.11
C TYR A 262 14.55 -7.61 7.57
N ILE A 263 14.33 -7.60 8.89
CA ILE A 263 13.24 -6.85 9.52
C ILE A 263 13.86 -5.95 10.58
N VAL A 264 13.65 -4.64 10.43
CA VAL A 264 14.23 -3.59 11.28
C VAL A 264 13.16 -3.08 12.24
N LEU A 265 13.50 -3.00 13.52
CA LEU A 265 12.58 -2.56 14.57
C LEU A 265 12.97 -1.18 15.13
N ASP A 266 11.97 -0.57 15.79
CA ASP A 266 12.04 0.70 16.52
C ASP A 266 12.46 1.89 15.64
N ASP A 267 13.18 2.88 16.22
CA ASP A 267 13.67 4.04 15.47
C ASP A 267 14.64 3.57 14.39
N GLY A 268 14.30 3.89 13.14
CA GLY A 268 14.96 3.30 11.97
C GLY A 268 16.37 3.81 11.70
N GLU A 269 16.77 4.97 12.22
CA GLU A 269 17.99 5.67 11.81
C GLU A 269 19.26 4.86 12.06
N ALA A 270 19.55 4.52 13.31
CA ALA A 270 20.74 3.75 13.65
C ALA A 270 20.70 2.33 13.05
N PRO A 271 19.60 1.54 13.14
CA PRO A 271 19.49 0.26 12.48
C PRO A 271 19.71 0.32 10.96
N VAL A 272 19.14 1.32 10.28
CA VAL A 272 19.27 1.49 8.82
C VAL A 272 20.72 1.77 8.44
N VAL A 273 21.41 2.67 9.14
CA VAL A 273 22.83 2.95 8.86
C VAL A 273 23.66 1.68 9.02
N LEU A 274 23.50 0.94 10.12
CA LEU A 274 24.25 -0.30 10.36
C LEU A 274 23.92 -1.38 9.33
N LEU A 275 22.65 -1.46 8.90
CA LEU A 275 22.26 -2.38 7.84
C LEU A 275 22.93 -2.02 6.51
N LEU A 276 22.92 -0.75 6.11
CA LEU A 276 23.59 -0.30 4.88
C LEU A 276 25.10 -0.54 4.93
N GLU A 277 25.77 -0.31 6.07
CA GLU A 277 27.17 -0.65 6.26
C GLU A 277 27.43 -2.16 6.15
N HIS A 278 26.52 -2.98 6.67
CA HIS A 278 26.58 -4.44 6.52
C HIS A 278 26.43 -4.86 5.05
N LEU A 279 25.42 -4.32 4.35
CA LEU A 279 25.19 -4.61 2.93
C LEU A 279 26.38 -4.18 2.06
N ALA A 280 27.09 -3.11 2.45
CA ALA A 280 28.32 -2.65 1.81
C ALA A 280 29.58 -3.48 2.22
N GLY A 281 29.43 -4.53 3.03
CA GLY A 281 30.55 -5.35 3.50
C GLY A 281 31.48 -4.70 4.54
N LYS A 282 31.09 -3.53 5.08
CA LYS A 282 31.88 -2.78 6.06
C LYS A 282 31.71 -3.29 7.50
N ARG A 283 30.69 -4.12 7.74
CA ARG A 283 30.29 -4.58 9.06
C ARG A 283 29.74 -6.01 9.02
N PRO A 284 30.08 -6.88 9.98
CA PRO A 284 29.47 -8.20 10.08
C PRO A 284 28.01 -8.11 10.56
N HIS A 285 27.21 -9.13 10.27
CA HIS A 285 25.81 -9.18 10.72
C HIS A 285 25.66 -9.15 12.24
N THR A 286 26.67 -9.62 12.99
CA THR A 286 26.68 -9.62 14.47
C THR A 286 26.68 -8.21 15.08
N GLU A 287 26.97 -7.20 14.28
CA GLU A 287 26.99 -5.81 14.71
C GLU A 287 25.72 -5.02 14.31
N LEU A 288 24.71 -5.70 13.76
CA LEU A 288 23.41 -5.09 13.48
C LEU A 288 22.69 -4.67 14.77
N LYS A 289 21.76 -3.75 14.65
CA LYS A 289 20.97 -3.22 15.76
C LYS A 289 19.49 -3.42 15.49
N ARG A 290 18.76 -3.98 16.47
CA ARG A 290 17.32 -4.19 16.41
C ARG A 290 16.83 -4.81 15.08
N THR A 291 17.55 -5.80 14.60
CA THR A 291 17.32 -6.39 13.29
C THR A 291 17.11 -7.90 13.40
N PHE A 292 16.03 -8.39 12.81
CA PHE A 292 15.84 -9.81 12.56
C PHE A 292 16.36 -10.19 11.18
N LEU A 293 16.95 -11.39 11.10
CA LEU A 293 17.38 -12.03 9.86
C LEU A 293 17.32 -13.55 10.02
N ARG A 294 17.44 -14.29 8.93
CA ARG A 294 17.52 -15.74 8.96
C ARG A 294 18.98 -16.20 8.83
N LEU A 295 19.49 -16.90 9.83
CA LEU A 295 20.80 -17.55 9.84
C LEU A 295 20.62 -19.05 10.05
N ASP A 296 21.27 -19.86 9.22
CA ASP A 296 21.20 -21.32 9.28
C ASP A 296 19.76 -21.87 9.38
N GLY A 297 18.83 -21.24 8.62
CA GLY A 297 17.42 -21.60 8.61
C GLY A 297 16.59 -21.12 9.82
N LYS A 298 17.22 -20.42 10.77
CA LYS A 298 16.55 -19.97 12.02
C LYS A 298 16.41 -18.44 12.04
N VAL A 299 15.31 -17.98 12.61
CA VAL A 299 15.11 -16.56 12.92
C VAL A 299 16.08 -16.13 13.99
N THR A 300 16.88 -15.12 13.70
CA THR A 300 17.88 -14.56 14.61
C THR A 300 17.62 -13.07 14.82
N TYR A 301 17.53 -12.65 16.08
CA TYR A 301 17.47 -11.23 16.44
C TYR A 301 18.83 -10.74 16.87
N VAL A 302 19.33 -9.72 16.20
CA VAL A 302 20.59 -9.07 16.53
C VAL A 302 20.34 -7.66 17.03
N ASN A 303 20.91 -7.35 18.19
CA ASN A 303 20.83 -6.03 18.79
C ASN A 303 22.17 -5.64 19.44
N ASN A 304 22.98 -4.93 18.69
CA ASN A 304 24.26 -4.43 19.20
C ASN A 304 24.06 -3.25 20.14
N LEU A 305 24.12 -3.50 21.45
CA LEU A 305 23.95 -2.49 22.50
C LEU A 305 25.14 -1.52 22.61
N ALA A 306 26.30 -1.85 22.04
CA ALA A 306 27.46 -0.97 22.04
C ALA A 306 27.30 0.24 21.13
N VAL A 307 26.44 0.13 20.10
CA VAL A 307 26.07 1.25 19.23
C VAL A 307 24.97 2.07 19.89
N LYS A 308 25.24 3.33 20.17
CA LYS A 308 24.22 4.28 20.68
C LYS A 308 23.21 4.59 19.59
N ASP A 309 21.98 4.90 20.01
CA ASP A 309 21.00 5.54 19.12
C ASP A 309 21.49 6.93 18.77
N LEU A 310 21.08 7.42 17.60
CA LEU A 310 21.42 8.78 17.20
C LEU A 310 20.69 9.76 18.09
N PRO A 311 21.36 10.83 18.60
CA PRO A 311 20.71 11.84 19.39
C PRO A 311 19.63 12.55 18.57
N GLN A 312 18.42 12.70 19.14
CA GLN A 312 17.29 13.39 18.47
C GLN A 312 17.64 14.83 18.02
N ARG A 313 18.72 15.42 18.53
CA ARG A 313 19.19 16.76 18.15
C ARG A 313 20.03 16.79 16.86
N GLU A 314 20.40 15.65 16.33
CA GLU A 314 21.18 15.52 15.09
C GLU A 314 20.30 15.11 13.90
N LEU A 315 18.99 15.05 14.12
CA LEU A 315 17.94 14.84 13.13
C LEU A 315 17.27 16.18 12.80
#